data_04dce0c5691000056af744c02991c347
#
_entry.id   04dce0c5691000056af744c02991c347
#
_cell.length_a   1.000
_cell.length_b   1.000
_cell.length_c   1.000
_cell.angle_alpha   90.00
_cell.angle_beta   90.00
_cell.angle_gamma   90.00
#
_symmetry.space_group_name_H-M   'P 1'
#
loop_
_entity.id
_entity.type
_entity.pdbx_description
1 polymer ?
#
loop_
_entity_poly.entity_id
_entity_poly.type
_entity_poly.pdbx_seq_one_letter_code
_entity_poly.pdbx_strand_id
1 'polypeptide(L)'
;RNLIILTQPKGFVKKKNPMLPAIRARYLRYPAFVAAVADRHERYNETLSYIAMQEASGKDYVIRPPIPLEIGAMERDPAQLRRVYETGRAVAENQIDKIAAFLNDVKLSPEA
;
A
#
# COMPACT_ATOMS: atom_id res chain seq x y z
N ARG A 1 8.57 5.34 14.13
CA ARG A 1 7.44 6.12 13.59
C ARG A 1 7.64 6.39 12.12
N ASN A 2 6.60 6.16 11.31
CA ASN A 2 6.69 6.30 9.86
C ASN A 2 5.49 7.08 9.32
N LEU A 3 5.73 7.79 8.23
CA LEU A 3 4.68 8.28 7.35
C LEU A 3 4.56 7.27 6.19
N ILE A 4 3.44 6.59 6.10
CA ILE A 4 3.22 5.51 5.15
C ILE A 4 2.20 5.94 4.10
N ILE A 5 2.54 5.76 2.83
CA ILE A 5 1.65 6.04 1.71
C ILE A 5 1.24 4.72 1.08
N LEU A 6 -0.06 4.40 1.13
CA LEU A 6 -0.64 3.22 0.52
C LEU A 6 -1.38 3.59 -0.78
N THR A 7 -1.37 2.67 -1.72
CA THR A 7 -2.06 2.82 -3.01
C THR A 7 -3.44 2.15 -3.03
N GLN A 8 -3.81 1.49 -1.94
CA GLN A 8 -5.09 0.81 -1.80
C GLN A 8 -5.91 1.43 -0.67
N PRO A 9 -7.25 1.47 -0.79
CA PRO A 9 -8.12 2.02 0.24
C PRO A 9 -8.14 1.15 1.49
N LYS A 10 -8.71 1.70 2.57
CA LYS A 10 -8.89 0.98 3.83
C LYS A 10 -9.77 -0.26 3.61
N GLY A 11 -9.39 -1.37 4.23
CA GLY A 11 -10.11 -2.63 4.10
C GLY A 11 -9.76 -3.45 2.87
N PHE A 12 -8.79 -2.99 2.06
CA PHE A 12 -8.31 -3.77 0.91
C PHE A 12 -7.72 -5.11 1.37
N VAL A 13 -8.11 -6.18 0.66
CA VAL A 13 -7.55 -7.52 0.82
C VAL A 13 -7.03 -8.00 -0.52
N LYS A 14 -5.74 -8.31 -0.58
CA LYS A 14 -5.13 -8.86 -1.79
C LYS A 14 -5.55 -10.30 -1.99
N LYS A 15 -6.05 -10.60 -3.19
CA LYS A 15 -6.47 -11.95 -3.57
C LYS A 15 -5.30 -12.75 -4.13
N LYS A 16 -5.42 -14.07 -4.03
CA LYS A 16 -4.49 -15.02 -4.65
C LYS A 16 -4.37 -14.74 -6.15
N ASN A 17 -3.14 -14.86 -6.68
CA ASN A 17 -2.89 -14.62 -8.09
C ASN A 17 -3.63 -15.66 -8.97
N PRO A 18 -4.57 -15.24 -9.84
CA PRO A 18 -5.33 -16.17 -10.69
C PRO A 18 -4.48 -16.86 -11.74
N MET A 19 -3.29 -16.32 -12.04
CA MET A 19 -2.34 -16.90 -13.00
C MET A 19 -1.40 -17.95 -12.38
N LEU A 20 -1.56 -18.28 -11.12
CA LEU A 20 -0.67 -19.21 -10.39
C LEU A 20 -0.53 -20.58 -11.10
N PRO A 21 -1.59 -21.22 -11.62
CA PRO A 21 -1.44 -22.46 -12.38
C PRO A 21 -0.53 -22.32 -13.61
N ALA A 22 -0.68 -21.25 -14.36
CA ALA A 22 0.17 -20.94 -15.52
C ALA A 22 1.62 -20.64 -15.10
N ILE A 23 1.82 -19.93 -14.00
CA ILE A 23 3.14 -19.64 -13.44
C ILE A 23 3.82 -20.93 -13.00
N ARG A 24 3.12 -21.82 -12.34
CA ARG A 24 3.64 -23.15 -11.96
C ARG A 24 4.10 -23.95 -13.17
N ALA A 25 3.30 -23.98 -14.24
CA ALA A 25 3.65 -24.69 -15.46
C ALA A 25 4.88 -24.09 -16.15
N ARG A 26 4.99 -22.76 -16.18
CA ARG A 26 6.08 -22.05 -16.86
C ARG A 26 7.40 -22.11 -16.09
N TYR A 27 7.34 -22.13 -14.76
CA TYR A 27 8.49 -22.01 -13.87
C TYR A 27 8.73 -23.26 -13.01
N LEU A 28 8.49 -24.45 -13.58
CA LEU A 28 8.68 -25.73 -12.88
C LEU A 28 10.09 -25.93 -12.29
N ARG A 29 11.11 -25.32 -12.92
CA ARG A 29 12.50 -25.41 -12.48
C ARG A 29 12.83 -24.43 -11.34
N TYR A 30 11.89 -23.57 -10.95
CA TYR A 30 12.10 -22.55 -9.94
C TYR A 30 11.03 -22.64 -8.84
N PRO A 31 11.05 -23.73 -8.04
CA PRO A 31 10.00 -23.98 -7.03
C PRO A 31 9.93 -22.90 -5.95
N ALA A 32 11.06 -22.31 -5.58
CA ALA A 32 11.10 -21.23 -4.59
C ALA A 32 10.41 -19.95 -5.11
N PHE A 33 10.57 -19.62 -6.39
CA PHE A 33 9.87 -18.51 -7.04
C PHE A 33 8.36 -18.75 -7.07
N VAL A 34 7.93 -19.95 -7.44
CA VAL A 34 6.50 -20.33 -7.47
C VAL A 34 5.88 -20.24 -6.07
N ALA A 35 6.57 -20.73 -5.06
CA ALA A 35 6.14 -20.62 -3.67
C ALA A 35 5.99 -19.15 -3.23
N ALA A 36 6.96 -18.31 -3.54
CA ALA A 36 6.91 -16.88 -3.21
C ALA A 36 5.71 -16.17 -3.89
N VAL A 37 5.40 -16.50 -5.13
CA VAL A 37 4.21 -15.97 -5.84
C VAL A 37 2.92 -16.48 -5.20
N ALA A 38 2.88 -17.75 -4.79
CA ALA A 38 1.72 -18.36 -4.14
C ALA A 38 1.38 -17.68 -2.81
N ASP A 39 2.39 -17.32 -2.02
CA ASP A 39 2.23 -16.73 -0.68
C ASP A 39 2.18 -15.20 -0.68
N ARG A 40 2.41 -14.56 -1.81
CA ARG A 40 2.53 -13.10 -1.89
C ARG A 40 1.31 -12.36 -1.35
N HIS A 41 0.11 -12.84 -1.62
CA HIS A 41 -1.13 -12.21 -1.15
C HIS A 41 -1.27 -12.30 0.36
N GLU A 42 -0.88 -13.39 0.98
CA GLU A 42 -0.92 -13.57 2.44
C GLU A 42 0.04 -12.60 3.13
N ARG A 43 1.30 -12.57 2.69
CA ARG A 43 2.31 -11.64 3.22
C ARG A 43 1.92 -10.18 3.04
N TYR A 44 1.31 -9.85 1.90
CA TYR A 44 0.80 -8.50 1.66
C TYR A 44 -0.29 -8.13 2.65
N ASN A 45 -1.26 -9.03 2.88
CA ASN A 45 -2.35 -8.80 3.82
C ASN A 45 -1.86 -8.74 5.28
N GLU A 46 -0.87 -9.55 5.65
CA GLU A 46 -0.21 -9.46 6.97
C GLU A 46 0.46 -8.10 7.16
N THR A 47 1.13 -7.59 6.14
CA THR A 47 1.74 -6.25 6.17
C THR A 47 0.69 -5.17 6.36
N LEU A 48 -0.44 -5.25 5.65
CA LEU A 48 -1.54 -4.29 5.82
C LEU A 48 -2.14 -4.35 7.23
N SER A 49 -2.27 -5.53 7.81
CA SER A 49 -2.76 -5.71 9.18
C SER A 49 -1.79 -5.09 10.20
N TYR A 50 -0.49 -5.29 10.00
CA TYR A 50 0.54 -4.67 10.84
C TYR A 50 0.50 -3.14 10.75
N ILE A 51 0.38 -2.59 9.53
CA ILE A 51 0.25 -1.14 9.32
C ILE A 51 -0.99 -0.59 10.04
N ALA A 52 -2.13 -1.27 9.93
CA ALA A 52 -3.36 -0.86 10.60
C ALA A 52 -3.21 -0.84 12.13
N MET A 53 -2.50 -1.79 12.69
CA MET A 53 -2.19 -1.84 14.12
C MET A 53 -1.29 -0.67 14.55
N GLN A 54 -0.25 -0.35 13.77
CA GLN A 54 0.64 0.77 14.04
C GLN A 54 -0.08 2.12 13.91
N GLU A 55 -0.97 2.25 12.93
CA GLU A 55 -1.83 3.43 12.75
C GLU A 55 -2.76 3.63 13.96
N ALA A 56 -3.45 2.57 14.39
CA ALA A 56 -4.36 2.60 15.54
C ALA A 56 -3.64 2.98 16.85
N SER A 57 -2.38 2.59 17.01
CA SER A 57 -1.56 2.93 18.18
C SER A 57 -0.93 4.33 18.12
N GLY A 58 -1.11 5.07 17.03
CA GLY A 58 -0.54 6.39 16.81
C GLY A 58 0.97 6.40 16.52
N LYS A 59 1.58 5.24 16.30
CA LYS A 59 3.00 5.13 15.96
C LYS A 59 3.31 5.53 14.53
N ASP A 60 2.41 5.22 13.61
CA ASP A 60 2.54 5.54 12.20
C ASP A 60 1.35 6.36 11.70
N TYR A 61 1.61 7.27 10.76
CA TYR A 61 0.59 8.02 10.07
C TYR A 61 0.43 7.45 8.66
N VAL A 62 -0.79 7.11 8.27
CA VAL A 62 -1.07 6.43 6.99
C VAL A 62 -1.91 7.29 6.08
N ILE A 63 -1.42 7.51 4.86
CA ILE A 63 -2.15 8.17 3.77
C ILE A 63 -2.58 7.08 2.78
N ARG A 64 -3.85 7.07 2.43
CA ARG A 64 -4.41 6.11 1.46
C ARG A 64 -5.51 6.75 0.63
N PRO A 65 -5.79 6.24 -0.59
CA PRO A 65 -6.92 6.71 -1.37
C PRO A 65 -8.25 6.36 -0.67
N PRO A 66 -9.27 7.23 -0.74
CA PRO A 66 -10.57 6.98 -0.11
C PRO A 66 -11.36 5.87 -0.80
N ILE A 67 -11.12 5.67 -2.10
CA ILE A 67 -11.76 4.66 -2.95
C ILE A 67 -10.71 3.96 -3.82
N PRO A 68 -11.00 2.79 -4.40
CA PRO A 68 -10.10 2.13 -5.34
C PRO A 68 -9.72 3.05 -6.51
N LEU A 69 -8.44 3.05 -6.89
CA LEU A 69 -7.94 3.93 -7.95
C LEU A 69 -8.36 3.51 -9.36
N GLU A 70 -8.82 2.28 -9.53
CA GLU A 70 -9.27 1.72 -10.82
C GLU A 70 -8.24 1.91 -11.95
N ILE A 71 -6.98 1.60 -11.65
CA ILE A 71 -5.87 1.70 -12.59
C ILE A 71 -5.08 0.39 -12.60
N GLY A 72 -4.69 -0.06 -13.79
CA GLY A 72 -3.84 -1.23 -13.96
C GLY A 72 -2.36 -0.93 -13.69
N ALA A 73 -1.59 -1.96 -13.33
CA ALA A 73 -0.15 -1.84 -13.08
C ALA A 73 0.65 -1.42 -14.33
N MET A 74 0.11 -1.66 -15.51
CA MET A 74 0.73 -1.36 -16.81
C MET A 74 0.03 -0.22 -17.55
N GLU A 75 -0.68 0.65 -16.83
CA GLU A 75 -1.41 1.78 -17.44
C GLU A 75 -0.46 2.73 -18.17
N ARG A 76 -0.83 3.11 -19.39
CA ARG A 76 -0.07 4.02 -20.24
C ARG A 76 -0.85 5.25 -20.71
N ASP A 77 -2.16 5.28 -20.46
CA ASP A 77 -2.99 6.42 -20.82
C ASP A 77 -2.65 7.63 -19.93
N PRO A 78 -2.13 8.72 -20.51
CA PRO A 78 -1.76 9.91 -19.74
C PRO A 78 -2.92 10.51 -18.95
N ALA A 79 -4.15 10.42 -19.47
CA ALA A 79 -5.35 10.94 -18.81
C ALA A 79 -5.64 10.15 -17.53
N GLN A 80 -5.51 8.82 -17.54
CA GLN A 80 -5.69 7.97 -16.37
C GLN A 80 -4.58 8.19 -15.33
N LEU A 81 -3.35 8.32 -15.77
CA LEU A 81 -2.21 8.60 -14.90
C LEU A 81 -2.38 9.98 -14.23
N ARG A 82 -2.81 10.98 -14.98
CA ARG A 82 -3.09 12.32 -14.43
C ARG A 82 -4.22 12.28 -13.41
N ARG A 83 -5.29 11.56 -13.68
CA ARG A 83 -6.42 11.39 -12.75
C ARG A 83 -5.96 10.82 -11.41
N VAL A 84 -5.14 9.78 -11.44
CA VAL A 84 -4.60 9.16 -10.22
C VAL A 84 -3.64 10.11 -9.48
N TYR A 85 -2.80 10.83 -10.21
CA TYR A 85 -1.93 11.86 -9.64
C TYR A 85 -2.73 12.95 -8.92
N GLU A 86 -3.76 13.50 -9.54
CA GLU A 86 -4.60 14.55 -8.94
C GLU A 86 -5.35 14.01 -7.70
N THR A 87 -5.82 12.79 -7.74
CA THR A 87 -6.43 12.11 -6.58
C THR A 87 -5.45 12.04 -5.41
N GLY A 88 -4.24 11.55 -5.65
CA GLY A 88 -3.20 11.45 -4.61
C GLY A 88 -2.82 12.81 -4.05
N ARG A 89 -2.68 13.82 -4.90
CA ARG A 89 -2.38 15.19 -4.51
C ARG A 89 -3.47 15.76 -3.60
N ALA A 90 -4.73 15.64 -4.00
CA ALA A 90 -5.86 16.14 -3.22
C ALA A 90 -5.96 15.48 -1.84
N VAL A 91 -5.74 14.16 -1.76
CA VAL A 91 -5.73 13.43 -0.49
C VAL A 91 -4.62 13.94 0.43
N ALA A 92 -3.42 14.16 -0.10
CA ALA A 92 -2.30 14.67 0.68
C ALA A 92 -2.52 16.12 1.14
N GLU A 93 -2.99 17.00 0.26
CA GLU A 93 -3.29 18.39 0.58
C GLU A 93 -4.35 18.53 1.68
N ASN A 94 -5.39 17.71 1.65
CA ASN A 94 -6.42 17.68 2.70
C ASN A 94 -5.91 17.22 4.07
N GLN A 95 -4.74 16.62 4.14
CA GLN A 95 -4.16 16.07 5.35
C GLN A 95 -2.84 16.77 5.75
N ILE A 96 -2.44 17.80 5.03
CA ILE A 96 -1.11 18.41 5.19
C ILE A 96 -0.86 18.91 6.63
N ASP A 97 -1.86 19.51 7.25
CA ASP A 97 -1.73 20.01 8.64
C ASP A 97 -1.59 18.86 9.64
N LYS A 98 -2.31 17.77 9.44
CA LYS A 98 -2.21 16.56 10.28
C LYS A 98 -0.87 15.89 10.11
N ILE A 99 -0.35 15.85 8.89
CA ILE A 99 0.98 15.30 8.59
C ILE A 99 2.06 16.15 9.27
N ALA A 100 1.96 17.47 9.15
CA ALA A 100 2.89 18.39 9.79
C ALA A 100 2.87 18.24 11.32
N ALA A 101 1.70 18.16 11.93
CA ALA A 101 1.55 17.94 13.36
C ALA A 101 2.17 16.61 13.80
N PHE A 102 1.93 15.52 13.08
CA PHE A 102 2.52 14.21 13.36
C PHE A 102 4.06 14.24 13.31
N LEU A 103 4.62 14.88 12.28
CA LEU A 103 6.07 14.99 12.11
C LEU A 103 6.72 15.89 13.19
N ASN A 104 6.03 16.93 13.62
CA ASN A 104 6.52 17.81 14.69
C ASN A 104 6.49 17.12 16.05
N ASP A 105 5.46 16.34 16.33
CA ASP A 105 5.36 15.53 17.56
C ASP A 105 6.50 14.51 17.67
N VAL A 106 6.93 13.93 16.55
CA VAL A 106 8.10 13.05 16.48
C VAL A 106 9.38 13.76 16.90
N LYS A 107 9.54 15.04 16.55
CA LYS A 107 10.74 15.84 16.91
C LYS A 107 10.79 16.19 18.41
N LEU A 108 9.64 16.26 19.06
CA LEU A 108 9.53 16.61 20.48
C LEU A 108 9.61 15.39 21.39
N SER A 109 9.46 14.19 20.87
CA SER A 109 9.62 12.96 21.65
C SER A 109 11.10 12.61 21.73
N PRO A 110 11.77 12.69 22.90
CA PRO A 110 13.12 12.18 23.03
C PRO A 110 13.12 10.70 22.70
N GLU A 111 14.08 10.27 21.92
CA GLU A 111 14.25 8.84 21.61
C GLU A 111 14.36 8.06 22.93
N ALA A 112 13.42 7.18 23.09
CA ALA A 112 13.50 6.21 24.16
C ALA A 112 14.39 5.03 23.73
#